data_dfa1c30389c081ea173473b81c21d9e3
#
_entry.id   dfa1c30389c081ea173473b81c21d9e3
#
_cell.length_a   1.000
_cell.length_b   1.000
_cell.length_c   1.000
_cell.angle_alpha   90.00
_cell.angle_beta   90.00
_cell.angle_gamma   90.00
#
_symmetry.space_group_name_H-M   'P 1'
#
loop_
_entity.id
_entity.type
_entity.pdbx_description
1 polymer ?
#
loop_
_entity_poly.entity_id
_entity_poly.type
_entity_poly.pdbx_seq_one_letter_code
_entity_poly.pdbx_strand_id
1 'polypeptide(L)'
;LKFAAALAAIVFSLVFTMGADVRAQADQPVPTLTARVTDETGTLSEAQKTALEETLKDFEAKKGAQIAVLLVSTTAPETIEQYAIRVVEQWKVGRKQIDDGVLLIVAKNDRTLRIEVGYGLEGVLTDATSRRIIDEIIVPRFRQGDFYGGIFAGVENIMRVVSGEPLPAPTERRGEPGGLGPLLPALFLLTVVAGGLLRALLGRLPGAAVTAGLVGFLAWLLSGAILMAVAAGIVALGFTLAGGGMGAYVGGRFLGGSGKFGERSNRDTFRGGGGGFGGGASGRW
;
A
#
# COMPACT_ATOMS: atom_id res chain seq x y z
N LEU A 1 29.12 -28.27 -42.58
CA LEU A 1 29.84 -27.91 -41.32
C LEU A 1 30.17 -26.43 -41.24
N LYS A 2 30.71 -25.79 -42.29
CA LYS A 2 31.12 -24.36 -42.28
C LYS A 2 29.94 -23.36 -42.11
N PHE A 3 28.77 -23.68 -42.67
CA PHE A 3 27.56 -22.85 -42.50
C PHE A 3 26.96 -22.94 -41.13
N ALA A 4 26.99 -24.10 -40.46
CA ALA A 4 26.49 -24.25 -39.10
C ALA A 4 27.37 -23.51 -38.07
N ALA A 5 28.70 -23.52 -38.30
CA ALA A 5 29.63 -22.78 -37.45
C ALA A 5 29.48 -21.25 -37.60
N ALA A 6 29.21 -20.74 -38.81
CA ALA A 6 28.96 -19.33 -39.03
C ALA A 6 27.64 -18.86 -38.39
N LEU A 7 26.57 -19.66 -38.47
CA LEU A 7 25.30 -19.37 -37.85
C LEU A 7 25.40 -19.37 -36.32
N ALA A 8 26.13 -20.31 -35.74
CA ALA A 8 26.39 -20.37 -34.30
C ALA A 8 27.19 -19.16 -33.81
N ALA A 9 28.19 -18.71 -34.59
CA ALA A 9 28.98 -17.51 -34.25
C ALA A 9 28.14 -16.23 -34.30
N ILE A 10 27.21 -16.09 -35.26
CA ILE A 10 26.30 -14.95 -35.39
C ILE A 10 25.30 -14.95 -34.22
N VAL A 11 24.71 -16.09 -33.87
CA VAL A 11 23.79 -16.19 -32.73
C VAL A 11 24.52 -15.92 -31.42
N PHE A 12 25.73 -16.41 -31.24
CA PHE A 12 26.55 -16.14 -30.05
C PHE A 12 26.95 -14.67 -29.96
N SER A 13 27.28 -14.00 -31.06
CA SER A 13 27.57 -12.60 -31.12
C SER A 13 26.32 -11.74 -30.80
N LEU A 14 25.12 -12.14 -31.29
CA LEU A 14 23.87 -11.44 -31.02
C LEU A 14 23.44 -11.56 -29.54
N VAL A 15 23.67 -12.70 -28.91
CA VAL A 15 23.40 -12.92 -27.49
C VAL A 15 24.35 -12.11 -26.61
N PHE A 16 25.60 -11.91 -27.04
CA PHE A 16 26.59 -11.16 -26.28
C PHE A 16 26.42 -9.64 -26.40
N THR A 17 25.78 -9.14 -27.46
CA THR A 17 25.46 -7.71 -27.63
C THR A 17 24.15 -7.30 -26.92
N MET A 18 23.35 -8.23 -26.45
CA MET A 18 22.21 -7.99 -25.57
C MET A 18 22.57 -7.99 -24.07
N GLY A 19 23.84 -7.85 -23.73
CA GLY A 19 24.27 -7.42 -22.42
C GLY A 19 23.73 -6.00 -22.20
N ALA A 20 22.46 -5.91 -21.78
CA ALA A 20 21.87 -4.65 -21.38
C ALA A 20 22.82 -4.01 -20.35
N ASP A 21 23.28 -2.79 -20.64
CA ASP A 21 23.87 -1.91 -19.65
C ASP A 21 22.89 -1.82 -18.47
N VAL A 22 23.01 -2.70 -17.49
CA VAL A 22 22.42 -2.54 -16.18
C VAL A 22 23.18 -1.37 -15.57
N ARG A 23 22.78 -0.16 -15.97
CA ARG A 23 23.19 1.03 -15.24
C ARG A 23 22.61 0.85 -13.85
N ALA A 24 23.49 0.54 -12.89
CA ALA A 24 23.14 0.66 -11.49
C ALA A 24 22.68 2.11 -11.30
N GLN A 25 21.37 2.29 -11.12
CA GLN A 25 20.80 3.60 -10.85
C GLN A 25 21.35 4.00 -9.49
N ALA A 26 22.06 5.13 -9.44
CA ALA A 26 22.62 5.61 -8.20
C ALA A 26 21.50 5.93 -7.21
N ASP A 27 21.71 5.57 -5.94
CA ASP A 27 20.79 5.88 -4.87
C ASP A 27 20.55 7.39 -4.79
N GLN A 28 19.32 7.78 -4.40
CA GLN A 28 18.98 9.20 -4.23
C GLN A 28 19.86 9.81 -3.13
N PRO A 29 20.48 10.98 -3.37
CA PRO A 29 21.26 11.64 -2.33
C PRO A 29 20.37 12.05 -1.16
N VAL A 30 20.89 11.88 0.05
CA VAL A 30 20.22 12.40 1.25
C VAL A 30 20.63 13.87 1.41
N PRO A 31 19.67 14.83 1.44
CA PRO A 31 20.00 16.23 1.63
C PRO A 31 20.60 16.48 3.01
N THR A 32 21.38 17.55 3.15
CA THR A 32 21.93 17.94 4.45
C THR A 32 20.83 18.49 5.35
N LEU A 33 20.82 18.07 6.62
CA LEU A 33 19.90 18.61 7.61
C LEU A 33 20.33 20.04 7.98
N THR A 34 19.62 21.03 7.46
CA THR A 34 19.86 22.46 7.77
C THR A 34 18.77 23.07 8.63
N ALA A 35 17.59 22.47 8.60
CA ALA A 35 16.39 22.90 9.32
C ALA A 35 15.51 21.68 9.64
N ARG A 36 14.52 21.84 10.52
CA ARG A 36 13.55 20.77 10.84
C ARG A 36 12.63 20.45 9.67
N VAL A 37 12.46 21.42 8.76
CA VAL A 37 11.64 21.27 7.55
C VAL A 37 12.55 21.46 6.33
N THR A 38 12.82 20.37 5.62
CA THR A 38 13.57 20.39 4.37
C THR A 38 12.63 20.05 3.21
N ASP A 39 12.45 20.98 2.29
CA ASP A 39 11.61 20.81 1.09
C ASP A 39 12.42 21.01 -0.18
N GLU A 40 12.83 19.89 -0.80
CA GLU A 40 13.57 19.85 -2.08
C GLU A 40 12.62 19.96 -3.29
N THR A 41 11.31 20.02 -3.04
CA THR A 41 10.30 19.98 -4.11
C THR A 41 9.65 21.33 -4.39
N GLY A 42 9.86 22.31 -3.52
CA GLY A 42 9.17 23.60 -3.58
C GLY A 42 7.65 23.48 -3.41
N THR A 43 7.19 22.43 -2.71
CA THR A 43 5.76 22.19 -2.48
C THR A 43 5.18 23.15 -1.44
N LEU A 44 5.99 23.51 -0.45
CA LEU A 44 5.61 24.44 0.62
C LEU A 44 6.09 25.86 0.28
N SER A 45 5.26 26.85 0.54
CA SER A 45 5.70 28.24 0.50
C SER A 45 6.64 28.55 1.66
N GLU A 46 7.45 29.61 1.54
CA GLU A 46 8.37 30.03 2.62
C GLU A 46 7.61 30.32 3.93
N ALA A 47 6.42 30.94 3.86
CA ALA A 47 5.59 31.18 5.01
C ALA A 47 5.13 29.87 5.68
N GLN A 48 4.77 28.88 4.90
CA GLN A 48 4.37 27.56 5.40
C GLN A 48 5.53 26.80 6.04
N LYS A 49 6.72 26.85 5.42
CA LYS A 49 7.94 26.26 6.00
C LYS A 49 8.29 26.92 7.33
N THR A 50 8.27 28.27 7.38
CA THR A 50 8.57 29.02 8.60
C THR A 50 7.58 28.67 9.73
N ALA A 51 6.29 28.65 9.45
CA ALA A 51 5.26 28.32 10.45
C ALA A 51 5.45 26.89 11.00
N LEU A 52 5.76 25.93 10.12
CA LEU A 52 5.99 24.55 10.53
C LEU A 52 7.30 24.42 11.33
N GLU A 53 8.36 25.12 10.91
CA GLU A 53 9.65 25.17 11.61
C GLU A 53 9.51 25.73 13.03
N GLU A 54 8.78 26.84 13.21
CA GLU A 54 8.50 27.42 14.50
C GLU A 54 7.73 26.46 15.41
N THR A 55 6.68 25.83 14.86
CA THR A 55 5.87 24.83 15.58
C THR A 55 6.74 23.67 16.08
N LEU A 56 7.59 23.14 15.23
CA LEU A 56 8.49 22.02 15.57
C LEU A 56 9.57 22.43 16.58
N LYS A 57 10.12 23.63 16.42
CA LYS A 57 11.10 24.21 17.36
C LYS A 57 10.52 24.39 18.76
N ASP A 58 9.30 24.92 18.84
CA ASP A 58 8.60 25.12 20.11
C ASP A 58 8.30 23.78 20.79
N PHE A 59 7.92 22.78 20.02
CA PHE A 59 7.68 21.43 20.51
C PHE A 59 8.95 20.80 21.08
N GLU A 60 10.05 20.87 20.34
CA GLU A 60 11.34 20.36 20.80
C GLU A 60 11.80 21.05 22.08
N ALA A 61 11.64 22.38 22.17
CA ALA A 61 11.99 23.13 23.38
C ALA A 61 11.17 22.72 24.62
N LYS A 62 9.90 22.32 24.43
CA LYS A 62 9.00 21.92 25.51
C LYS A 62 9.12 20.45 25.91
N LYS A 63 9.33 19.55 24.94
CA LYS A 63 9.28 18.09 25.15
C LYS A 63 10.63 17.41 24.98
N GLY A 64 11.58 18.05 24.30
CA GLY A 64 12.89 17.49 23.97
C GLY A 64 12.90 16.56 22.76
N ALA A 65 11.77 15.98 22.40
CA ALA A 65 11.68 15.10 21.23
C ALA A 65 11.80 15.90 19.94
N GLN A 66 12.58 15.38 18.99
CA GLN A 66 12.85 16.04 17.71
C GLN A 66 12.00 15.46 16.59
N ILE A 67 11.30 16.32 15.87
CA ILE A 67 10.52 15.94 14.69
C ILE A 67 11.12 16.66 13.49
N ALA A 68 11.43 15.91 12.44
CA ALA A 68 11.91 16.44 11.17
C ALA A 68 10.92 16.10 10.05
N VAL A 69 10.82 16.99 9.07
CA VAL A 69 9.99 16.81 7.87
C VAL A 69 10.87 16.94 6.64
N LEU A 70 10.79 15.95 5.76
CA LEU A 70 11.55 15.93 4.50
C LEU A 70 10.59 15.71 3.32
N LEU A 71 10.61 16.64 2.37
CA LEU A 71 9.93 16.48 1.09
C LEU A 71 10.97 16.28 -0.01
N VAL A 72 10.88 15.17 -0.74
CA VAL A 72 11.71 14.86 -1.91
C VAL A 72 10.84 14.56 -3.11
N SER A 73 11.41 14.73 -4.30
CA SER A 73 10.68 14.43 -5.54
C SER A 73 10.41 12.93 -5.68
N THR A 74 11.42 12.10 -5.44
CA THR A 74 11.36 10.63 -5.56
C THR A 74 12.40 10.00 -4.66
N THR A 75 12.19 8.77 -4.26
CA THR A 75 13.18 7.94 -3.57
C THR A 75 13.78 6.86 -4.49
N ALA A 76 13.23 6.71 -5.71
CA ALA A 76 13.70 5.69 -6.65
C ALA A 76 15.24 5.82 -6.92
N PRO A 77 15.96 4.71 -7.00
CA PRO A 77 15.47 3.33 -7.11
C PRO A 77 15.12 2.64 -5.78
N GLU A 78 15.37 3.28 -4.65
CA GLU A 78 15.09 2.73 -3.32
C GLU A 78 13.60 2.82 -2.97
N THR A 79 13.17 1.94 -2.07
CA THR A 79 11.86 2.11 -1.43
C THR A 79 11.91 3.27 -0.43
N ILE A 80 10.76 3.83 -0.10
CA ILE A 80 10.71 4.93 0.88
C ILE A 80 11.22 4.51 2.26
N GLU A 81 11.07 3.22 2.60
CA GLU A 81 11.59 2.64 3.84
C GLU A 81 13.12 2.66 3.86
N GLN A 82 13.76 2.18 2.79
CA GLN A 82 15.21 2.14 2.68
C GLN A 82 15.80 3.54 2.71
N TYR A 83 15.21 4.45 1.94
CA TYR A 83 15.63 5.84 1.91
C TYR A 83 15.47 6.53 3.26
N ALA A 84 14.34 6.34 3.95
CA ALA A 84 14.07 6.91 5.27
C ALA A 84 15.09 6.45 6.31
N ILE A 85 15.46 5.17 6.33
CA ILE A 85 16.52 4.64 7.21
C ILE A 85 17.84 5.38 6.97
N ARG A 86 18.27 5.55 5.71
CA ARG A 86 19.49 6.30 5.39
C ARG A 86 19.43 7.76 5.85
N VAL A 87 18.25 8.39 5.69
CA VAL A 87 18.05 9.77 6.15
C VAL A 87 18.22 9.87 7.66
N VAL A 88 17.54 9.01 8.45
CA VAL A 88 17.64 9.09 9.92
C VAL A 88 19.01 8.72 10.43
N GLU A 89 19.73 7.80 9.78
CA GLU A 89 21.11 7.45 10.10
C GLU A 89 22.08 8.61 9.84
N GLN A 90 21.89 9.36 8.75
CA GLN A 90 22.72 10.51 8.41
C GLN A 90 22.36 11.73 9.24
N TRP A 91 21.07 12.01 9.44
CA TRP A 91 20.59 13.18 10.17
C TRP A 91 20.69 13.04 11.67
N LYS A 92 20.64 11.81 12.19
CA LYS A 92 20.69 11.49 13.63
C LYS A 92 19.64 12.29 14.41
N VAL A 93 18.40 12.31 13.87
CA VAL A 93 17.27 13.01 14.47
C VAL A 93 16.97 12.39 15.84
N GLY A 94 16.74 13.22 16.85
CA GLY A 94 16.52 12.79 18.23
C GLY A 94 17.77 12.94 19.10
N ARG A 95 17.52 12.92 20.42
CA ARG A 95 18.60 13.05 21.40
C ARG A 95 19.39 11.75 21.50
N LYS A 96 20.72 11.89 21.51
CA LYS A 96 21.62 10.75 21.68
C LYS A 96 21.27 9.98 22.96
N GLN A 97 21.20 8.65 22.88
CA GLN A 97 20.88 7.71 23.95
C GLN A 97 19.39 7.67 24.37
N ILE A 98 18.56 8.61 23.92
CA ILE A 98 17.12 8.63 24.19
C ILE A 98 16.39 8.13 22.94
N ASP A 99 16.93 8.41 21.76
CA ASP A 99 16.39 8.03 20.45
C ASP A 99 14.93 8.50 20.25
N ASP A 100 14.66 9.74 20.68
CA ASP A 100 13.34 10.36 20.63
C ASP A 100 13.12 11.24 19.39
N GLY A 101 13.60 10.74 18.27
CA GLY A 101 13.44 11.36 16.97
C GLY A 101 12.24 10.82 16.20
N VAL A 102 11.62 11.68 15.37
CA VAL A 102 10.61 11.29 14.38
C VAL A 102 10.95 11.95 13.04
N LEU A 103 10.89 11.18 11.94
CA LEU A 103 11.00 11.72 10.59
C LEU A 103 9.70 11.48 9.84
N LEU A 104 9.07 12.54 9.36
CA LEU A 104 8.02 12.47 8.34
C LEU A 104 8.64 12.73 6.97
N ILE A 105 8.68 11.73 6.12
CA ILE A 105 9.18 11.84 4.74
C ILE A 105 8.06 11.72 3.73
N VAL A 106 8.09 12.55 2.69
CA VAL A 106 7.11 12.58 1.59
C VAL A 106 7.85 12.54 0.26
N ALA A 107 7.66 11.48 -0.51
CA ALA A 107 8.14 11.35 -1.89
C ALA A 107 7.00 11.71 -2.86
N LYS A 108 7.01 12.95 -3.34
CA LYS A 108 5.87 13.56 -4.02
C LYS A 108 5.49 12.85 -5.32
N ASN A 109 6.47 12.56 -6.18
CA ASN A 109 6.23 11.93 -7.48
C ASN A 109 5.87 10.44 -7.33
N ASP A 110 6.42 9.77 -6.31
CA ASP A 110 6.14 8.37 -6.01
C ASP A 110 4.79 8.20 -5.30
N ARG A 111 4.20 9.31 -4.85
CA ARG A 111 2.97 9.35 -4.03
C ARG A 111 3.07 8.46 -2.80
N THR A 112 4.22 8.46 -2.16
CA THR A 112 4.48 7.68 -0.95
C THR A 112 4.94 8.59 0.17
N LEU A 113 4.59 8.21 1.40
CA LEU A 113 5.05 8.88 2.61
C LEU A 113 5.35 7.85 3.68
N ARG A 114 6.22 8.24 4.63
CA ARG A 114 6.58 7.41 5.76
C ARG A 114 6.76 8.25 7.02
N ILE A 115 6.35 7.71 8.14
CA ILE A 115 6.75 8.17 9.46
C ILE A 115 7.75 7.16 9.99
N GLU A 116 8.97 7.60 10.26
CA GLU A 116 10.02 6.81 10.90
C GLU A 116 10.13 7.24 12.34
N VAL A 117 10.19 6.29 13.27
CA VAL A 117 10.10 6.54 14.73
C VAL A 117 11.33 6.00 15.43
N GLY A 118 11.96 6.83 16.25
CA GLY A 118 13.07 6.42 17.11
C GLY A 118 12.62 5.51 18.25
N TYR A 119 13.49 4.61 18.68
CA TYR A 119 13.18 3.61 19.73
C TYR A 119 12.62 4.20 21.02
N GLY A 120 13.05 5.42 21.41
CA GLY A 120 12.54 6.09 22.59
C GLY A 120 11.07 6.49 22.52
N LEU A 121 10.50 6.52 21.31
CA LEU A 121 9.10 6.91 21.07
C LEU A 121 8.19 5.76 20.62
N GLU A 122 8.74 4.57 20.32
CA GLU A 122 7.94 3.41 19.84
C GLU A 122 6.82 3.00 20.82
N GLY A 123 7.04 3.19 22.11
CA GLY A 123 6.06 2.89 23.14
C GLY A 123 4.81 3.77 23.09
N VAL A 124 4.91 5.00 22.55
CA VAL A 124 3.80 5.95 22.43
C VAL A 124 3.36 6.14 20.98
N LEU A 125 4.31 6.29 20.06
CA LEU A 125 4.07 6.44 18.63
C LEU A 125 4.34 5.08 17.94
N THR A 126 3.45 4.12 18.18
CA THR A 126 3.56 2.77 17.62
C THR A 126 3.33 2.75 16.10
N ASP A 127 3.71 1.67 15.41
CA ASP A 127 3.43 1.49 13.98
C ASP A 127 1.95 1.62 13.65
N ALA A 128 1.07 1.07 14.50
CA ALA A 128 -0.37 1.18 14.34
C ALA A 128 -0.84 2.64 14.44
N THR A 129 -0.29 3.40 15.37
CA THR A 129 -0.58 4.83 15.56
C THR A 129 -0.07 5.65 14.38
N SER A 130 1.17 5.41 13.94
CA SER A 130 1.79 6.06 12.77
C SER A 130 0.99 5.77 11.50
N ARG A 131 0.58 4.52 11.27
CA ARG A 131 -0.28 4.14 10.14
C ARG A 131 -1.62 4.87 10.18
N ARG A 132 -2.22 4.97 11.35
CA ARG A 132 -3.49 5.67 11.52
C ARG A 132 -3.37 7.16 11.20
N ILE A 133 -2.29 7.83 11.64
CA ILE A 133 -2.00 9.23 11.29
C ILE A 133 -1.87 9.37 9.78
N ILE A 134 -1.15 8.47 9.12
CA ILE A 134 -1.00 8.45 7.66
C ILE A 134 -2.36 8.28 6.97
N ASP A 135 -3.08 7.21 7.27
CA ASP A 135 -4.26 6.80 6.51
C ASP A 135 -5.49 7.68 6.77
N GLU A 136 -5.66 8.18 7.99
CA GLU A 136 -6.86 8.92 8.38
C GLU A 136 -6.67 10.45 8.32
N ILE A 137 -5.43 10.94 8.45
CA ILE A 137 -5.16 12.38 8.59
C ILE A 137 -4.40 12.95 7.40
N ILE A 138 -3.27 12.33 7.00
CA ILE A 138 -2.40 12.87 5.95
C ILE A 138 -2.93 12.55 4.56
N VAL A 139 -3.12 11.27 4.25
CA VAL A 139 -3.48 10.77 2.92
C VAL A 139 -4.77 11.39 2.37
N PRO A 140 -5.86 11.58 3.14
CA PRO A 140 -7.07 12.21 2.63
C PRO A 140 -6.86 13.64 2.12
N ARG A 141 -5.97 14.41 2.79
CA ARG A 141 -5.61 15.77 2.37
C ARG A 141 -4.73 15.78 1.13
N PHE A 142 -3.74 14.88 1.08
CA PHE A 142 -2.87 14.73 -0.10
C PHE A 142 -3.64 14.36 -1.36
N ARG A 143 -4.67 13.52 -1.26
CA ARG A 143 -5.59 13.21 -2.37
C ARG A 143 -6.36 14.41 -2.88
N GLN A 144 -6.57 15.41 -2.04
CA GLN A 144 -7.21 16.68 -2.39
C GLN A 144 -6.19 17.73 -2.89
N GLY A 145 -4.89 17.40 -2.91
CA GLY A 145 -3.82 18.32 -3.27
C GLY A 145 -3.36 19.24 -2.14
N ASP A 146 -3.96 19.12 -0.94
CA ASP A 146 -3.59 19.90 0.24
C ASP A 146 -2.39 19.27 0.96
N PHE A 147 -1.19 19.48 0.39
CA PHE A 147 0.04 18.95 0.97
C PHE A 147 0.39 19.60 2.30
N TYR A 148 0.31 20.93 2.37
CA TYR A 148 0.62 21.63 3.59
C TYR A 148 -0.33 21.26 4.75
N GLY A 149 -1.63 21.30 4.51
CA GLY A 149 -2.62 20.90 5.52
C GLY A 149 -2.47 19.44 5.96
N GLY A 150 -2.07 18.56 5.05
CA GLY A 150 -1.79 17.16 5.36
C GLY A 150 -0.56 16.99 6.25
N ILE A 151 0.56 17.65 5.91
CA ILE A 151 1.80 17.63 6.69
C ILE A 151 1.58 18.26 8.06
N PHE A 152 1.00 19.45 8.11
CA PHE A 152 0.75 20.18 9.36
C PHE A 152 -0.13 19.37 10.32
N ALA A 153 -1.25 18.84 9.84
CA ALA A 153 -2.12 18.02 10.66
C ALA A 153 -1.47 16.70 11.10
N GLY A 154 -0.65 16.09 10.23
CA GLY A 154 0.15 14.92 10.56
C GLY A 154 1.12 15.19 11.70
N VAL A 155 1.90 16.24 11.56
CA VAL A 155 2.86 16.72 12.59
C VAL A 155 2.15 17.05 13.91
N GLU A 156 1.04 17.77 13.85
CA GLU A 156 0.23 18.11 15.03
C GLU A 156 -0.23 16.86 15.79
N ASN A 157 -0.68 15.83 15.07
CA ASN A 157 -1.09 14.58 15.69
C ASN A 157 0.10 13.76 16.22
N ILE A 158 1.24 13.78 15.54
CA ILE A 158 2.50 13.19 16.06
C ILE A 158 2.86 13.88 17.39
N MET A 159 2.91 15.21 17.42
CA MET A 159 3.23 15.98 18.63
C MET A 159 2.26 15.67 19.77
N ARG A 160 0.98 15.55 19.49
CA ARG A 160 -0.07 15.22 20.48
C ARG A 160 0.19 13.84 21.08
N VAL A 161 0.43 12.83 20.26
CA VAL A 161 0.72 11.46 20.71
C VAL A 161 2.00 11.41 21.53
N VAL A 162 3.07 12.03 21.06
CA VAL A 162 4.35 12.11 21.78
C VAL A 162 4.19 12.85 23.12
N SER A 163 3.23 13.77 23.21
CA SER A 163 2.87 14.44 24.47
C SER A 163 2.06 13.58 25.45
N GLY A 164 1.66 12.37 25.04
CA GLY A 164 0.83 11.46 25.83
C GLY A 164 -0.68 11.68 25.65
N GLU A 165 -1.10 12.46 24.66
CA GLU A 165 -2.50 12.65 24.33
C GLU A 165 -2.98 11.57 23.33
N PRO A 166 -4.18 11.00 23.52
CA PRO A 166 -4.71 10.03 22.56
C PRO A 166 -5.05 10.71 21.22
N LEU A 167 -4.91 9.96 20.13
CA LEU A 167 -5.45 10.39 18.84
C LEU A 167 -6.97 10.59 18.94
N PRO A 168 -7.54 11.50 18.14
CA PRO A 168 -8.99 11.58 17.96
C PRO A 168 -9.58 10.20 17.72
N ALA A 169 -10.83 9.96 18.14
CA ALA A 169 -11.49 8.70 17.86
C ALA A 169 -11.39 8.38 16.36
N PRO A 170 -11.19 7.11 15.96
CA PRO A 170 -11.16 6.73 14.56
C PRO A 170 -12.40 7.31 13.88
N THR A 171 -12.21 8.03 12.80
CA THR A 171 -13.34 8.36 11.93
C THR A 171 -13.84 7.00 11.43
N GLU A 172 -15.00 6.57 11.94
CA GLU A 172 -15.67 5.40 11.35
C GLU A 172 -15.64 5.65 9.85
N ARG A 173 -14.90 4.80 9.13
CA ARG A 173 -15.06 4.77 7.68
C ARG A 173 -16.52 4.43 7.50
N ARG A 174 -17.34 5.46 7.34
CA ARG A 174 -18.68 5.29 6.78
C ARG A 174 -18.41 4.53 5.50
N GLY A 175 -18.56 3.20 5.58
CA GLY A 175 -18.45 2.37 4.40
C GLY A 175 -19.26 3.09 3.36
N GLU A 176 -18.66 3.41 2.21
CA GLU A 176 -19.38 4.10 1.15
C GLU A 176 -20.74 3.40 1.04
N PRO A 177 -21.87 4.12 1.25
CA PRO A 177 -23.17 3.51 1.12
C PRO A 177 -23.35 3.22 -0.37
N GLY A 178 -22.98 2.05 -0.81
CA GLY A 178 -23.06 1.67 -2.21
C GLY A 178 -22.08 0.60 -2.69
N GLY A 179 -21.11 0.19 -1.87
CA GLY A 179 -20.26 -0.96 -2.25
C GLY A 179 -21.13 -2.22 -2.33
N LEU A 180 -21.20 -2.83 -3.52
CA LEU A 180 -21.88 -4.13 -3.73
C LEU A 180 -21.22 -5.29 -2.97
N GLY A 181 -20.11 -5.02 -2.25
CA GLY A 181 -19.34 -6.00 -1.49
C GLY A 181 -20.22 -6.90 -0.58
N PRO A 182 -21.08 -6.35 0.28
CA PRO A 182 -21.96 -7.16 1.13
C PRO A 182 -23.01 -7.95 0.35
N LEU A 183 -23.36 -7.50 -0.88
CA LEU A 183 -24.35 -8.16 -1.73
C LEU A 183 -23.73 -9.24 -2.65
N LEU A 184 -22.40 -9.25 -2.83
CA LEU A 184 -21.72 -10.22 -3.69
C LEU A 184 -22.01 -11.68 -3.31
N PRO A 185 -22.00 -12.10 -2.03
CA PRO A 185 -22.35 -13.47 -1.65
C PRO A 185 -23.80 -13.80 -1.97
N ALA A 186 -24.71 -12.86 -1.74
CA ALA A 186 -26.14 -13.03 -2.02
C ALA A 186 -26.41 -13.09 -3.54
N LEU A 187 -25.76 -12.24 -4.32
CA LEU A 187 -25.80 -12.27 -5.79
C LEU A 187 -25.22 -13.56 -6.36
N PHE A 188 -24.12 -14.05 -5.80
CA PHE A 188 -23.53 -15.33 -6.19
C PHE A 188 -24.48 -16.49 -5.90
N LEU A 189 -25.05 -16.55 -4.71
CA LEU A 189 -26.03 -17.57 -4.33
C LEU A 189 -27.27 -17.54 -5.23
N LEU A 190 -27.81 -16.35 -5.50
CA LEU A 190 -28.95 -16.15 -6.40
C LEU A 190 -28.62 -16.64 -7.82
N THR A 191 -27.41 -16.34 -8.32
CA THR A 191 -26.97 -16.79 -9.66
C THR A 191 -26.89 -18.33 -9.74
N VAL A 192 -26.37 -18.99 -8.69
CA VAL A 192 -26.27 -20.45 -8.63
C VAL A 192 -27.67 -21.09 -8.58
N VAL A 193 -28.56 -20.57 -7.75
CA VAL A 193 -29.93 -21.08 -7.60
C VAL A 193 -30.76 -20.85 -8.87
N ALA A 194 -30.74 -19.63 -9.41
CA ALA A 194 -31.46 -19.30 -10.64
C ALA A 194 -30.92 -20.07 -11.85
N GLY A 195 -29.58 -20.20 -11.98
CA GLY A 195 -28.94 -21.00 -13.03
C GLY A 195 -29.29 -22.48 -12.93
N GLY A 196 -29.38 -23.03 -11.72
CA GLY A 196 -29.84 -24.40 -11.48
C GLY A 196 -31.30 -24.61 -11.89
N LEU A 197 -32.20 -23.70 -11.55
CA LEU A 197 -33.61 -23.75 -11.90
C LEU A 197 -33.83 -23.61 -13.42
N LEU A 198 -33.16 -22.63 -14.08
CA LEU A 198 -33.23 -22.46 -15.52
C LEU A 198 -32.74 -23.72 -16.28
N ARG A 199 -31.71 -24.36 -15.74
CA ARG A 199 -31.16 -25.59 -16.31
C ARG A 199 -32.10 -26.76 -16.18
N ALA A 200 -32.86 -26.84 -15.09
CA ALA A 200 -33.87 -27.85 -14.87
C ALA A 200 -35.09 -27.68 -15.82
N LEU A 201 -35.45 -26.42 -16.12
CA LEU A 201 -36.61 -26.09 -16.96
C LEU A 201 -36.30 -26.10 -18.47
N LEU A 202 -35.17 -25.57 -18.91
CA LEU A 202 -34.84 -25.37 -20.32
C LEU A 202 -33.80 -26.39 -20.87
N GLY A 203 -33.25 -27.25 -20.01
CA GLY A 203 -32.17 -28.15 -20.39
C GLY A 203 -30.77 -27.57 -20.32
N ARG A 204 -29.73 -28.41 -20.57
CA ARG A 204 -28.33 -28.06 -20.27
C ARG A 204 -27.78 -26.90 -21.09
N LEU A 205 -28.01 -26.94 -22.42
CA LEU A 205 -27.42 -25.92 -23.31
C LEU A 205 -28.20 -24.60 -23.31
N PRO A 206 -29.53 -24.54 -23.49
CA PRO A 206 -30.23 -23.27 -23.49
C PRO A 206 -30.24 -22.61 -22.09
N GLY A 207 -30.31 -23.39 -21.00
CA GLY A 207 -30.23 -22.86 -19.64
C GLY A 207 -28.87 -22.21 -19.34
N ALA A 208 -27.74 -22.81 -19.82
CA ALA A 208 -26.41 -22.23 -19.67
C ALA A 208 -26.25 -20.93 -20.48
N ALA A 209 -26.77 -20.87 -21.68
CA ALA A 209 -26.70 -19.68 -22.54
C ALA A 209 -27.49 -18.50 -21.95
N VAL A 210 -28.69 -18.74 -21.43
CA VAL A 210 -29.53 -17.71 -20.77
C VAL A 210 -28.85 -17.20 -19.50
N THR A 211 -28.28 -18.10 -18.69
CA THR A 211 -27.58 -17.71 -17.46
C THR A 211 -26.34 -16.87 -17.77
N ALA A 212 -25.53 -17.27 -18.76
CA ALA A 212 -24.34 -16.52 -19.19
C ALA A 212 -24.70 -15.15 -19.75
N GLY A 213 -25.77 -15.04 -20.53
CA GLY A 213 -26.28 -13.78 -21.06
C GLY A 213 -26.73 -12.83 -19.96
N LEU A 214 -27.44 -13.34 -18.96
CA LEU A 214 -27.94 -12.55 -17.85
C LEU A 214 -26.81 -12.04 -16.95
N VAL A 215 -25.82 -12.88 -16.65
CA VAL A 215 -24.62 -12.51 -15.90
C VAL A 215 -23.77 -11.48 -16.66
N GLY A 216 -23.58 -11.69 -17.96
CA GLY A 216 -22.86 -10.74 -18.80
C GLY A 216 -23.57 -9.38 -18.89
N PHE A 217 -24.89 -9.38 -19.06
CA PHE A 217 -25.69 -8.16 -19.07
C PHE A 217 -25.62 -7.40 -17.74
N LEU A 218 -25.71 -8.12 -16.62
CA LEU A 218 -25.61 -7.50 -15.28
C LEU A 218 -24.20 -6.93 -15.05
N ALA A 219 -23.16 -7.65 -15.46
CA ALA A 219 -21.78 -7.17 -15.38
C ALA A 219 -21.54 -5.91 -16.24
N TRP A 220 -22.16 -5.85 -17.42
CA TRP A 220 -22.10 -4.66 -18.27
C TRP A 220 -22.83 -3.46 -17.63
N LEU A 221 -24.00 -3.68 -17.07
CA LEU A 221 -24.77 -2.63 -16.40
C LEU A 221 -24.03 -2.03 -15.21
N LEU A 222 -23.26 -2.85 -14.48
CA LEU A 222 -22.55 -2.44 -13.27
C LEU A 222 -21.16 -1.84 -13.55
N SER A 223 -20.47 -2.32 -14.58
CA SER A 223 -19.08 -1.91 -14.89
C SER A 223 -18.96 -0.90 -16.03
N GLY A 224 -19.97 -0.79 -16.88
CA GLY A 224 -19.95 0.01 -18.10
C GLY A 224 -18.94 -0.49 -19.16
N ALA A 225 -18.19 -1.56 -18.88
CA ALA A 225 -17.11 -2.08 -19.71
C ALA A 225 -17.53 -3.36 -20.44
N ILE A 226 -17.65 -3.31 -21.76
CA ILE A 226 -18.04 -4.46 -22.60
C ILE A 226 -17.11 -5.66 -22.44
N LEU A 227 -15.80 -5.44 -22.33
CA LEU A 227 -14.80 -6.50 -22.13
C LEU A 227 -15.02 -7.28 -20.83
N MET A 228 -15.36 -6.61 -19.75
CA MET A 228 -15.67 -7.25 -18.46
C MET A 228 -16.96 -8.07 -18.54
N ALA A 229 -17.97 -7.58 -19.26
CA ALA A 229 -19.23 -8.27 -19.47
C ALA A 229 -19.04 -9.58 -20.26
N VAL A 230 -18.25 -9.54 -21.32
CA VAL A 230 -17.92 -10.73 -22.16
C VAL A 230 -17.14 -11.74 -21.34
N ALA A 231 -16.12 -11.31 -20.58
CA ALA A 231 -15.33 -12.19 -19.72
C ALA A 231 -16.20 -12.87 -18.66
N ALA A 232 -17.06 -12.11 -17.96
CA ALA A 232 -17.98 -12.65 -16.97
C ALA A 232 -18.98 -13.64 -17.58
N GLY A 233 -19.51 -13.37 -18.77
CA GLY A 233 -20.38 -14.26 -19.50
C GLY A 233 -19.71 -15.58 -19.88
N ILE A 234 -18.46 -15.55 -20.38
CA ILE A 234 -17.69 -16.75 -20.73
C ILE A 234 -17.41 -17.59 -19.49
N VAL A 235 -17.01 -16.98 -18.38
CA VAL A 235 -16.76 -17.69 -17.12
C VAL A 235 -18.06 -18.34 -16.60
N ALA A 236 -19.18 -17.63 -16.63
CA ALA A 236 -20.48 -18.16 -16.22
C ALA A 236 -20.92 -19.34 -17.12
N LEU A 237 -20.70 -19.24 -18.44
CA LEU A 237 -20.97 -20.32 -19.40
C LEU A 237 -20.12 -21.56 -19.08
N GLY A 238 -18.81 -21.40 -18.92
CA GLY A 238 -17.89 -22.47 -18.58
C GLY A 238 -18.27 -23.16 -17.26
N PHE A 239 -18.56 -22.38 -16.22
CA PHE A 239 -18.98 -22.88 -14.92
C PHE A 239 -20.32 -23.66 -15.02
N THR A 240 -21.30 -23.12 -15.75
CA THR A 240 -22.59 -23.80 -15.96
C THR A 240 -22.48 -25.06 -16.80
N LEU A 241 -21.62 -25.13 -17.78
CA LEU A 241 -21.38 -26.32 -18.59
C LEU A 241 -20.58 -27.39 -17.83
N ALA A 242 -19.54 -26.98 -17.07
CA ALA A 242 -18.73 -27.87 -16.25
C ALA A 242 -19.45 -28.41 -15.01
N GLY A 243 -20.36 -27.64 -14.45
CA GLY A 243 -21.06 -27.91 -13.17
C GLY A 243 -22.04 -29.08 -13.17
N GLY A 244 -22.07 -29.92 -14.22
CA GLY A 244 -22.91 -31.13 -14.25
C GLY A 244 -22.47 -32.24 -13.28
N GLY A 245 -21.25 -32.17 -12.71
CA GLY A 245 -20.74 -33.17 -11.77
C GLY A 245 -20.27 -32.61 -10.43
N MET A 246 -20.15 -31.29 -10.29
CA MET A 246 -19.49 -30.67 -9.13
C MET A 246 -20.44 -30.32 -7.98
N GLY A 247 -21.76 -30.30 -8.23
CA GLY A 247 -22.77 -30.05 -7.20
C GLY A 247 -22.84 -31.12 -6.10
N ALA A 248 -22.43 -32.34 -6.38
CA ALA A 248 -22.34 -33.43 -5.41
C ALA A 248 -21.03 -33.43 -4.59
N TYR A 249 -19.96 -32.79 -5.10
CA TYR A 249 -18.64 -32.77 -4.44
C TYR A 249 -18.47 -31.61 -3.45
N VAL A 250 -19.17 -30.49 -3.67
CA VAL A 250 -19.04 -29.30 -2.79
C VAL A 250 -19.93 -29.41 -1.54
N GLY A 251 -21.09 -30.08 -1.64
CA GLY A 251 -22.00 -30.25 -0.50
C GLY A 251 -21.52 -31.20 0.60
N GLY A 252 -20.61 -32.12 0.28
CA GLY A 252 -20.16 -33.18 1.20
C GLY A 252 -18.90 -32.89 2.02
N ARG A 253 -18.14 -31.86 1.68
CA ARG A 253 -16.81 -31.62 2.27
C ARG A 253 -16.67 -30.31 3.05
N PHE A 254 -17.70 -29.48 3.07
CA PHE A 254 -17.66 -28.18 3.79
C PHE A 254 -18.15 -28.23 5.23
N LEU A 255 -18.61 -29.39 5.72
CA LEU A 255 -19.13 -29.56 7.09
C LEU A 255 -18.30 -30.47 8.00
N GLY A 256 -17.05 -30.78 7.64
CA GLY A 256 -16.23 -31.66 8.46
C GLY A 256 -14.75 -31.43 8.25
N GLY A 257 -14.19 -30.40 8.88
CA GLY A 257 -12.75 -30.16 8.83
C GLY A 257 -12.33 -29.03 9.76
N SER A 258 -12.39 -29.27 11.07
CA SER A 258 -11.63 -28.51 12.07
C SER A 258 -10.15 -28.74 11.85
N GLY A 259 -9.52 -27.96 10.99
CA GLY A 259 -8.07 -27.93 10.74
C GLY A 259 -7.44 -26.84 11.59
N LYS A 260 -6.68 -27.27 12.62
CA LYS A 260 -5.78 -26.42 13.41
C LYS A 260 -4.84 -25.68 12.48
N PHE A 261 -4.96 -24.37 12.40
CA PHE A 261 -3.93 -23.50 11.83
C PHE A 261 -2.76 -23.48 12.82
N GLY A 262 -1.68 -24.18 12.46
CA GLY A 262 -0.41 -24.12 13.15
C GLY A 262 0.22 -22.76 12.94
N GLU A 263 0.36 -22.05 14.02
CA GLU A 263 1.15 -20.84 14.21
C GLU A 263 2.62 -21.15 13.88
N ARG A 264 3.08 -20.81 12.67
CA ARG A 264 4.51 -20.76 12.38
C ARG A 264 5.02 -19.38 12.75
N SER A 265 5.51 -19.29 13.98
CA SER A 265 6.42 -18.24 14.42
C SER A 265 7.68 -18.28 13.53
N ASN A 266 7.77 -17.39 12.56
CA ASN A 266 9.01 -17.12 11.86
C ASN A 266 9.73 -16.02 12.66
N ARG A 267 10.63 -16.44 13.55
CA ARG A 267 11.61 -15.58 14.21
C ARG A 267 12.76 -15.38 13.24
N ASP A 268 12.67 -14.42 12.37
CA ASP A 268 13.85 -13.89 11.71
C ASP A 268 14.41 -12.76 12.56
N THR A 269 15.37 -13.13 13.39
CA THR A 269 16.23 -12.21 14.13
C THR A 269 17.19 -11.55 13.14
N PHE A 270 16.81 -10.42 12.56
CA PHE A 270 17.77 -9.55 11.91
C PHE A 270 18.43 -8.68 12.98
N ARG A 271 19.71 -9.00 13.27
CA ARG A 271 20.56 -8.30 14.22
C ARG A 271 21.44 -7.34 13.42
N GLY A 272 20.98 -6.11 13.26
CA GLY A 272 21.78 -4.99 12.76
C GLY A 272 22.05 -4.02 13.90
N GLY A 273 23.32 -3.85 14.26
CA GLY A 273 23.71 -2.93 15.32
C GLY A 273 23.80 -1.51 14.78
N GLY A 274 23.25 -0.55 15.51
CA GLY A 274 23.61 0.85 15.45
C GLY A 274 22.63 1.76 14.72
N GLY A 275 21.82 2.48 15.47
CA GLY A 275 20.95 3.55 15.00
C GLY A 275 19.53 3.38 15.54
N GLY A 276 19.16 4.22 16.49
CA GLY A 276 17.95 4.15 17.29
C GLY A 276 16.61 4.29 16.59
N PHE A 277 16.40 3.73 15.40
CA PHE A 277 15.15 3.73 14.67
C PHE A 277 14.77 2.29 14.28
N GLY A 278 13.53 1.91 14.50
CA GLY A 278 13.05 0.55 14.20
C GLY A 278 11.54 0.46 14.01
N GLY A 279 10.81 1.53 14.36
CA GLY A 279 9.36 1.62 14.20
C GLY A 279 8.94 2.61 13.12
N GLY A 280 7.69 2.53 12.70
CA GLY A 280 7.12 3.47 11.75
C GLY A 280 6.08 2.86 10.82
N ALA A 281 5.54 3.67 9.94
CA ALA A 281 4.58 3.22 8.95
C ALA A 281 4.73 3.97 7.63
N SER A 282 4.40 3.31 6.53
CA SER A 282 4.35 3.90 5.19
C SER A 282 2.93 3.95 4.65
N GLY A 283 2.65 4.90 3.78
CA GLY A 283 1.38 5.03 3.08
C GLY A 283 1.52 5.52 1.65
N ARG A 284 0.44 5.47 0.91
CA ARG A 284 0.36 5.95 -0.47
C ARG A 284 -0.97 6.67 -0.71
N TRP A 285 -0.95 7.75 -1.54
CA TRP A 285 -2.15 8.51 -1.88
C TRP A 285 -2.47 8.53 -3.36
#